data_095eef76e0d86b3d9e608a58b73c051f
#
_entry.id   095eef76e0d86b3d9e608a58b73c051f
#
_cell.length_a   1.000
_cell.length_b   1.000
_cell.length_c   1.000
_cell.angle_alpha   90.00
_cell.angle_beta   90.00
_cell.angle_gamma   90.00
#
_symmetry.space_group_name_H-M   'P 1'
#
loop_
_entity.id
_entity.type
_entity.pdbx_description
1 polymer ?
#
loop_
_entity_poly.entity_id
_entity_poly.type
_entity_poly.pdbx_seq_one_letter_code
_entity_poly.pdbx_strand_id
1 'polypeptide(L)'
;MSCYGGIGRWAATFACEGQVEEGQVVKLSGSGTVSACAAGEKFGGVVISVGRDGAACAVALGGLAAAGYTGSAAPAVGWTTLTADGSGGVKTVGASDAGREVLVVDVDTAAQTVTFAL
;
A
#
# COMPACT_ATOMS: atom_id res chain seq x y z
N MET A 1 13.77 12.69 6.87
CA MET A 1 14.05 11.25 6.99
C MET A 1 13.02 10.60 7.89
N SER A 2 12.48 9.50 7.47
CA SER A 2 11.53 8.75 8.28
C SER A 2 12.26 7.75 9.17
N CYS A 3 11.88 7.70 10.45
CA CYS A 3 12.39 6.70 11.38
C CYS A 3 11.34 5.64 11.73
N TYR A 4 10.31 5.54 10.92
CA TYR A 4 9.15 4.67 11.21
C TYR A 4 9.27 3.28 10.64
N GLY A 5 10.21 3.03 9.74
CA GLY A 5 10.31 1.76 9.04
C GLY A 5 10.56 0.60 9.98
N GLY A 6 9.74 -0.42 9.89
CA GLY A 6 9.87 -1.63 10.67
C GLY A 6 9.37 -1.60 12.08
N ILE A 7 9.05 -0.42 12.63
CA ILE A 7 8.55 -0.30 14.00
C ILE A 7 7.05 -0.45 14.01
N GLY A 8 6.53 -1.40 14.80
CA GLY A 8 5.11 -1.64 14.92
C GLY A 8 4.46 -2.23 13.69
N ARG A 9 5.25 -2.69 12.73
CA ARG A 9 4.73 -3.30 11.52
C ARG A 9 4.27 -4.72 11.77
N TRP A 10 3.14 -5.04 11.19
CA TRP A 10 2.49 -6.32 11.34
C TRP A 10 2.24 -6.90 9.95
N ALA A 11 2.80 -8.08 9.68
CA ALA A 11 2.79 -8.66 8.35
C ALA A 11 2.46 -10.15 8.38
N ALA A 12 1.98 -10.65 7.26
CA ALA A 12 1.71 -12.07 7.05
C ALA A 12 2.21 -12.48 5.67
N THR A 13 2.42 -13.77 5.49
CA THR A 13 2.84 -14.33 4.21
C THR A 13 1.63 -14.81 3.43
N PHE A 14 1.58 -14.46 2.15
CA PHE A 14 0.49 -14.83 1.25
C PHE A 14 1.06 -15.41 -0.03
N ALA A 15 0.24 -16.22 -0.72
CA ALA A 15 0.53 -16.62 -2.08
C ALA A 15 0.26 -15.45 -3.03
N CYS A 16 1.02 -15.35 -4.10
CA CYS A 16 0.86 -14.30 -5.09
C CYS A 16 0.11 -14.82 -6.30
N GLU A 17 -0.94 -14.11 -6.69
CA GLU A 17 -1.63 -14.33 -7.95
C GLU A 17 -1.13 -13.29 -8.93
N GLY A 18 -0.46 -13.72 -10.00
CA GLY A 18 0.17 -12.81 -10.93
C GLY A 18 1.48 -12.26 -10.38
N GLN A 19 1.94 -11.19 -10.96
CA GLN A 19 3.22 -10.59 -10.60
C GLN A 19 3.01 -9.45 -9.61
N VAL A 20 3.66 -9.55 -8.45
CA VAL A 20 3.67 -8.47 -7.46
C VAL A 20 5.11 -8.12 -7.14
N GLU A 21 5.34 -6.89 -6.72
CA GLU A 21 6.66 -6.38 -6.40
C GLU A 21 6.66 -5.71 -5.03
N GLU A 22 7.83 -5.64 -4.43
CA GLU A 22 8.03 -4.96 -3.15
C GLU A 22 7.56 -3.50 -3.24
N GLY A 23 6.83 -3.04 -2.24
CA GLY A 23 6.32 -1.68 -2.18
C GLY A 23 4.99 -1.46 -2.86
N GLN A 24 4.45 -2.47 -3.56
CA GLN A 24 3.14 -2.35 -4.20
C GLN A 24 2.01 -2.54 -3.19
N VAL A 25 0.89 -1.86 -3.44
CA VAL A 25 -0.35 -2.15 -2.71
C VAL A 25 -1.05 -3.33 -3.38
N VAL A 26 -1.61 -4.20 -2.58
CA VAL A 26 -2.26 -5.44 -3.05
C VAL A 26 -3.61 -5.62 -2.38
N LYS A 27 -4.44 -6.45 -2.99
CA LYS A 27 -5.73 -6.86 -2.44
C LYS A 27 -5.75 -8.36 -2.22
N LEU A 28 -6.64 -8.83 -1.38
CA LEU A 28 -6.90 -10.26 -1.25
C LEU A 28 -7.75 -10.71 -2.43
N SER A 29 -7.21 -11.60 -3.25
CA SER A 29 -7.91 -12.14 -4.41
C SER A 29 -8.52 -13.51 -4.15
N GLY A 30 -8.14 -14.13 -3.05
CA GLY A 30 -8.66 -15.42 -2.62
C GLY A 30 -8.17 -15.74 -1.23
N SER A 31 -8.52 -16.92 -0.73
CA SER A 31 -8.08 -17.34 0.60
C SER A 31 -6.56 -17.49 0.62
N GLY A 32 -5.91 -16.70 1.46
CA GLY A 32 -4.45 -16.72 1.60
C GLY A 32 -3.69 -16.25 0.37
N THR A 33 -4.35 -15.53 -0.53
CA THR A 33 -3.76 -15.12 -1.82
C THR A 33 -3.98 -13.64 -2.04
N VAL A 34 -2.95 -12.97 -2.57
CA VAL A 34 -3.01 -11.55 -2.90
C VAL A 34 -2.68 -11.32 -4.37
N SER A 35 -3.18 -10.23 -4.92
CA SER A 35 -2.87 -9.79 -6.28
C SER A 35 -2.74 -8.29 -6.32
N ALA A 36 -2.12 -7.78 -7.40
CA ALA A 36 -2.02 -6.35 -7.62
C ALA A 36 -3.40 -5.72 -7.76
N CYS A 37 -3.54 -4.49 -7.30
CA CYS A 37 -4.78 -3.74 -7.42
C CYS A 37 -4.88 -3.06 -8.77
N ALA A 38 -6.08 -3.04 -9.35
CA ALA A 38 -6.41 -2.14 -10.43
C ALA A 38 -6.71 -0.74 -9.88
N ALA A 39 -6.69 0.26 -10.76
CA ALA A 39 -6.97 1.63 -10.36
C ALA A 39 -8.37 1.74 -9.73
N GLY A 40 -8.45 2.41 -8.59
CA GLY A 40 -9.70 2.60 -7.89
C GLY A 40 -10.09 1.48 -6.94
N GLU A 41 -9.33 0.42 -6.87
CA GLU A 41 -9.61 -0.67 -5.94
C GLU A 41 -9.07 -0.37 -4.54
N LYS A 42 -9.80 -0.83 -3.52
CA LYS A 42 -9.38 -0.69 -2.15
C LYS A 42 -8.29 -1.72 -1.85
N PHE A 43 -7.13 -1.24 -1.44
CA PHE A 43 -6.02 -2.13 -1.13
C PHE A 43 -6.13 -2.68 0.29
N GLY A 44 -5.62 -3.89 0.50
CA GLY A 44 -5.61 -4.54 1.80
C GLY A 44 -4.30 -4.42 2.55
N GLY A 45 -3.20 -4.23 1.83
CA GLY A 45 -1.89 -4.12 2.44
C GLY A 45 -0.84 -3.71 1.44
N VAL A 46 0.40 -3.64 1.91
CA VAL A 46 1.56 -3.23 1.12
C VAL A 46 2.59 -4.36 1.17
N VAL A 47 3.11 -4.74 0.01
CA VAL A 47 4.10 -5.82 -0.09
C VAL A 47 5.43 -5.36 0.52
N ILE A 48 5.95 -6.12 1.47
CA ILE A 48 7.23 -5.85 2.12
C ILE A 48 8.36 -6.56 1.38
N SER A 49 8.13 -7.81 0.99
CA SER A 49 9.14 -8.61 0.30
C SER A 49 8.46 -9.67 -0.55
N VAL A 50 9.15 -10.11 -1.58
CA VAL A 50 8.66 -11.15 -2.50
C VAL A 50 9.70 -12.28 -2.50
N GLY A 51 9.21 -13.52 -2.44
CA GLY A 51 10.08 -14.69 -2.53
C GLY A 51 10.77 -14.77 -3.89
N ARG A 52 11.85 -15.53 -3.96
CA ARG A 52 12.68 -15.62 -5.17
C ARG A 52 11.92 -16.08 -6.40
N ASP A 53 10.98 -16.99 -6.21
CA ASP A 53 10.20 -17.55 -7.33
C ASP A 53 8.95 -16.72 -7.63
N GLY A 54 8.69 -15.67 -6.85
CA GLY A 54 7.50 -14.85 -7.00
C GLY A 54 6.20 -15.53 -6.59
N ALA A 55 6.27 -16.72 -5.99
CA ALA A 55 5.07 -17.46 -5.61
C ALA A 55 4.50 -17.05 -4.26
N ALA A 56 5.31 -16.41 -3.42
CA ALA A 56 4.88 -15.98 -2.09
C ALA A 56 5.46 -14.61 -1.77
N CYS A 57 4.76 -13.86 -0.93
CA CYS A 57 5.21 -12.54 -0.51
C CYS A 57 4.78 -12.26 0.92
N ALA A 58 5.50 -11.37 1.59
CA ALA A 58 5.12 -10.83 2.88
C ALA A 58 4.40 -9.51 2.66
N VAL A 59 3.23 -9.36 3.27
CA VAL A 59 2.37 -8.18 3.11
C VAL A 59 2.13 -7.56 4.46
N ALA A 60 2.38 -6.27 4.57
CA ALA A 60 2.07 -5.50 5.77
C ALA A 60 0.56 -5.27 5.83
N LEU A 61 -0.07 -5.74 6.89
CA LEU A 61 -1.51 -5.61 7.11
C LEU A 61 -1.83 -4.56 8.17
N GLY A 62 -0.86 -4.19 8.98
CA GLY A 62 -1.02 -3.22 10.04
C GLY A 62 0.29 -2.52 10.35
N GLY A 63 0.24 -1.47 11.17
CA GLY A 63 1.39 -0.66 11.49
C GLY A 63 1.71 0.35 10.38
N LEU A 64 2.92 0.83 10.35
CA LEU A 64 3.34 1.84 9.38
C LEU A 64 3.87 1.19 8.12
N ALA A 65 3.44 1.71 6.98
CA ALA A 65 3.89 1.25 5.67
C ALA A 65 4.05 2.44 4.75
N ALA A 66 4.86 2.27 3.71
CA ALA A 66 5.12 3.31 2.72
C ALA A 66 4.79 2.79 1.33
N ALA A 67 4.27 3.67 0.48
CA ALA A 67 3.98 3.36 -0.90
C ALA A 67 4.21 4.60 -1.77
N GLY A 68 4.43 4.39 -3.06
CA GLY A 68 4.45 5.49 -4.01
C GLY A 68 3.05 6.06 -4.19
N TYR A 69 2.94 7.35 -4.51
CA TYR A 69 1.66 7.95 -4.83
C TYR A 69 1.70 8.62 -6.19
N THR A 70 0.54 8.70 -6.82
CA THR A 70 0.36 9.42 -8.09
C THR A 70 -0.81 10.37 -7.95
N GLY A 71 -1.01 11.19 -8.97
CA GLY A 71 -2.07 12.18 -9.00
C GLY A 71 -1.52 13.59 -8.95
N SER A 72 -2.39 14.56 -9.18
CA SER A 72 -2.00 15.97 -9.24
C SER A 72 -1.78 16.59 -7.86
N ALA A 73 -2.26 15.96 -6.80
CA ALA A 73 -2.13 16.45 -5.44
C ALA A 73 -1.50 15.39 -4.55
N ALA A 74 -0.52 15.79 -3.74
CA ALA A 74 0.07 14.91 -2.76
C ALA A 74 -0.94 14.60 -1.64
N PRO A 75 -0.89 13.40 -1.05
CA PRO A 75 -1.71 13.12 0.12
C PRO A 75 -1.39 14.09 1.26
N ALA A 76 -2.41 14.49 2.00
CA ALA A 76 -2.24 15.36 3.15
C ALA A 76 -1.88 14.53 4.39
N VAL A 77 -1.05 15.09 5.26
CA VAL A 77 -0.78 14.48 6.57
C VAL A 77 -2.06 14.50 7.40
N GLY A 78 -2.33 13.41 8.08
CA GLY A 78 -3.55 13.22 8.86
C GLY A 78 -4.44 12.16 8.23
N TRP A 79 -5.71 12.17 8.57
CA TRP A 79 -6.66 11.18 8.04
C TRP A 79 -6.96 11.48 6.58
N THR A 80 -6.69 10.51 5.73
CA THR A 80 -6.83 10.66 4.28
C THR A 80 -7.33 9.35 3.71
N THR A 81 -8.21 9.42 2.73
CA THR A 81 -8.68 8.22 2.02
C THR A 81 -7.82 8.01 0.79
N LEU A 82 -7.23 6.82 0.69
CA LEU A 82 -6.37 6.43 -0.42
C LEU A 82 -6.95 5.22 -1.13
N THR A 83 -6.73 5.17 -2.44
CA THR A 83 -7.09 4.01 -3.26
C THR A 83 -5.90 3.64 -4.13
N ALA A 84 -5.93 2.45 -4.73
CA ALA A 84 -4.87 2.02 -5.64
C ALA A 84 -4.89 2.88 -6.91
N ASP A 85 -3.71 3.17 -7.45
CA ASP A 85 -3.59 3.97 -8.66
C ASP A 85 -3.51 3.12 -9.94
N GLY A 86 -3.46 1.80 -9.80
CA GLY A 86 -3.34 0.89 -10.94
C GLY A 86 -1.90 0.62 -11.38
N SER A 87 -0.93 1.27 -10.74
CA SER A 87 0.49 1.12 -11.07
C SER A 87 1.31 0.66 -9.86
N GLY A 88 0.64 0.07 -8.87
CA GLY A 88 1.30 -0.42 -7.66
C GLY A 88 1.33 0.56 -6.51
N GLY A 89 1.02 1.83 -6.73
CA GLY A 89 0.99 2.86 -5.70
C GLY A 89 -0.42 3.23 -5.28
N VAL A 90 -0.55 4.41 -4.67
CA VAL A 90 -1.82 4.91 -4.17
C VAL A 90 -2.09 6.31 -4.73
N LYS A 91 -3.34 6.73 -4.64
CA LYS A 91 -3.77 8.10 -4.94
C LYS A 91 -4.87 8.51 -3.98
N THR A 92 -5.01 9.82 -3.78
CA THR A 92 -6.08 10.34 -2.93
C THR A 92 -7.42 10.27 -3.65
N VAL A 93 -8.48 10.00 -2.89
CA VAL A 93 -9.85 10.04 -3.40
C VAL A 93 -10.73 10.76 -2.39
N GLY A 94 -11.93 11.15 -2.81
CA GLY A 94 -12.90 11.72 -1.91
C GLY A 94 -13.36 10.71 -0.87
N ALA A 95 -13.80 11.19 0.29
CA ALA A 95 -14.23 10.33 1.39
C ALA A 95 -15.42 9.43 1.02
N SER A 96 -16.22 9.85 0.03
CA SER A 96 -17.36 9.07 -0.44
C SER A 96 -17.00 8.03 -1.49
N ASP A 97 -15.76 8.06 -2.00
CA ASP A 97 -15.32 7.13 -3.02
C ASP A 97 -14.75 5.86 -2.41
N ALA A 98 -14.65 4.81 -3.24
CA ALA A 98 -14.04 3.56 -2.79
C ALA A 98 -12.58 3.79 -2.45
N GLY A 99 -12.19 3.46 -1.22
CA GLY A 99 -10.83 3.63 -0.77
C GLY A 99 -10.70 3.25 0.68
N ARG A 100 -9.48 3.33 1.17
CA ARG A 100 -9.18 3.01 2.56
C ARG A 100 -8.77 4.28 3.29
N GLU A 101 -9.43 4.58 4.39
CA GLU A 101 -9.01 5.68 5.23
C GLU A 101 -7.81 5.25 6.07
N VAL A 102 -6.74 6.04 5.98
CA VAL A 102 -5.49 5.77 6.70
C VAL A 102 -5.02 7.05 7.37
N LEU A 103 -4.17 6.89 8.38
CA LEU A 103 -3.52 8.03 9.01
C LEU A 103 -2.17 8.24 8.32
N VAL A 104 -2.08 9.29 7.52
CA VAL A 104 -0.83 9.65 6.84
C VAL A 104 0.06 10.38 7.83
N VAL A 105 1.27 9.85 8.01
CA VAL A 105 2.22 10.41 8.98
C VAL A 105 3.36 11.15 8.33
N ASP A 106 3.66 10.86 7.06
CA ASP A 106 4.76 11.51 6.36
C ASP A 106 4.53 11.46 4.86
N VAL A 107 4.91 12.51 4.15
CA VAL A 107 4.82 12.62 2.70
C VAL A 107 6.11 13.16 2.16
N ASP A 108 6.73 12.46 1.22
CA ASP A 108 7.92 12.91 0.52
C ASP A 108 7.54 13.26 -0.91
N THR A 109 7.42 14.56 -1.19
CA THR A 109 7.00 15.02 -2.52
C THR A 109 8.11 14.87 -3.56
N ALA A 110 9.36 14.87 -3.14
CA ALA A 110 10.47 14.68 -4.07
C ALA A 110 10.55 13.22 -4.56
N ALA A 111 10.38 12.27 -3.67
CA ALA A 111 10.37 10.85 -4.02
C ALA A 111 8.98 10.34 -4.41
N GLN A 112 7.94 11.15 -4.20
CA GLN A 112 6.55 10.78 -4.43
C GLN A 112 6.16 9.53 -3.65
N THR A 113 6.51 9.53 -2.35
CA THR A 113 6.13 8.45 -1.44
C THR A 113 5.33 8.98 -0.27
N VAL A 114 4.48 8.13 0.27
CA VAL A 114 3.64 8.45 1.42
C VAL A 114 3.79 7.33 2.45
N THR A 115 3.93 7.71 3.72
CA THR A 115 3.98 6.75 4.82
C THR A 115 2.70 6.89 5.64
N PHE A 116 2.05 5.78 5.90
CA PHE A 116 0.75 5.80 6.55
C PHE A 116 0.59 4.60 7.47
N ALA A 117 -0.33 4.73 8.41
CA ALA A 117 -0.72 3.64 9.31
C ALA A 117 -1.89 2.87 8.67
N LEU A 118 -1.71 1.56 8.56
CA LEU A 118 -2.73 0.67 7.99
C LEU A 118 -3.82 0.33 9.02
#